data_760e6d739b060677c536a8eca176add0
#
_entry.id   760e6d739b060677c536a8eca176add0
#
_cell.length_a   1.000
_cell.length_b   1.000
_cell.length_c   1.000
_cell.angle_alpha   90.00
_cell.angle_beta   90.00
_cell.angle_gamma   90.00
#
_symmetry.space_group_name_H-M   'P 1'
#
loop_
_entity.id
_entity.type
_entity.pdbx_description
1 polymer ?
#
loop_
_entity_poly.entity_id
_entity_poly.type
_entity_poly.pdbx_seq_one_letter_code
_entity_poly.pdbx_strand_id
1 'polypeptide(L)'
;MYLSFHGHPGEIVVDGSKIKIESLASLMGTGFTDWVVHFGSCETIDTEKQRIYDFIEATGVSMVLGYKRDVYWAEATALDFLLLDWLQWYKDMRRMWNRFRKNYKDLISITGLKAFHG
;
A
#
# COMPACT_ATOMS: atom_id res chain seq x y z
N MET A 1 5.13 6.17 -4.15
CA MET A 1 3.80 6.74 -4.51
C MET A 1 2.83 6.52 -3.36
N TYR A 2 2.24 7.58 -2.88
CA TYR A 2 1.25 7.52 -1.82
C TYR A 2 -0.11 7.91 -2.38
N LEU A 3 -1.05 6.98 -2.33
CA LEU A 3 -2.41 7.16 -2.86
C LEU A 3 -3.40 7.28 -1.70
N SER A 4 -3.85 8.50 -1.44
CA SER A 4 -4.75 8.82 -0.32
C SER A 4 -6.16 9.11 -0.83
N PHE A 5 -6.88 8.04 -1.17
CA PHE A 5 -8.26 8.09 -1.62
C PHE A 5 -9.11 7.20 -0.71
N HIS A 6 -10.43 7.26 -0.87
CA HIS A 6 -11.28 6.22 -0.29
C HIS A 6 -11.05 4.91 -1.01
N GLY A 7 -11.18 3.79 -0.31
CA GLY A 7 -10.94 2.47 -0.85
C GLY A 7 -12.07 1.49 -0.55
N HIS A 8 -12.18 0.52 -1.44
CA HIS A 8 -12.95 -0.70 -1.27
C HIS A 8 -12.04 -1.88 -1.65
N PRO A 9 -12.39 -3.13 -1.28
CA PRO A 9 -11.55 -4.27 -1.65
C PRO A 9 -11.22 -4.31 -3.15
N GLY A 10 -9.94 -4.22 -3.47
CA GLY A 10 -9.44 -4.22 -4.84
C GLY A 10 -9.70 -2.97 -5.67
N GLU A 11 -10.13 -1.86 -5.03
CA GLU A 11 -10.51 -0.62 -5.72
C GLU A 11 -10.06 0.61 -4.94
N ILE A 12 -9.87 1.72 -5.67
CA ILE A 12 -9.80 3.07 -5.08
C ILE A 12 -10.99 3.88 -5.59
N VAL A 13 -11.42 4.85 -4.81
CA VAL A 13 -12.53 5.75 -5.19
C VAL A 13 -11.98 7.14 -5.45
N VAL A 14 -12.15 7.64 -6.67
CA VAL A 14 -11.70 8.96 -7.10
C VAL A 14 -12.90 9.71 -7.69
N ASP A 15 -13.26 10.84 -7.08
CA ASP A 15 -14.41 11.67 -7.50
C ASP A 15 -15.69 10.86 -7.67
N GLY A 16 -15.97 9.94 -6.74
CA GLY A 16 -17.14 9.08 -6.76
C GLY A 16 -17.07 7.89 -7.72
N SER A 17 -16.01 7.79 -8.52
CA SER A 17 -15.80 6.67 -9.44
C SER A 17 -14.90 5.61 -8.81
N LYS A 18 -15.29 4.35 -8.92
CA LYS A 18 -14.50 3.21 -8.47
C LYS A 18 -13.51 2.80 -9.55
N ILE A 19 -12.24 2.74 -9.21
CA ILE A 19 -11.17 2.32 -10.12
C ILE A 19 -10.56 1.04 -9.55
N LYS A 20 -10.66 -0.04 -10.31
CA LYS A 20 -10.03 -1.32 -9.95
C LYS A 20 -8.51 -1.19 -10.01
N ILE A 21 -7.80 -1.93 -9.16
CA ILE A 21 -6.33 -1.92 -9.17
C ILE A 21 -5.76 -2.38 -10.51
N GLU A 22 -6.43 -3.26 -11.24
CA GLU A 22 -6.06 -3.67 -12.61
C GLU A 22 -6.10 -2.49 -13.58
N SER A 23 -7.12 -1.65 -13.48
CA SER A 23 -7.23 -0.44 -14.31
C SER A 23 -6.16 0.58 -13.95
N LEU A 24 -5.89 0.73 -12.66
CA LEU A 24 -4.80 1.59 -12.19
C LEU A 24 -3.45 1.13 -12.73
N ALA A 25 -3.18 -0.18 -12.70
CA ALA A 25 -1.96 -0.75 -13.26
C ALA A 25 -1.81 -0.44 -14.75
N SER A 26 -2.90 -0.54 -15.51
CA SER A 26 -2.91 -0.20 -16.94
C SER A 26 -2.60 1.27 -17.19
N LEU A 27 -3.14 2.16 -16.35
CA LEU A 27 -2.86 3.61 -16.43
C LEU A 27 -1.40 3.93 -16.08
N MET A 28 -0.84 3.26 -15.09
CA MET A 28 0.54 3.47 -14.66
C MET A 28 1.53 2.96 -15.70
N GLY A 29 1.26 1.82 -16.32
CA GLY A 29 2.19 1.16 -17.22
C GLY A 29 3.41 0.58 -16.49
N THR A 30 4.49 0.32 -17.23
CA THR A 30 5.67 -0.42 -16.72
C THR A 30 6.81 0.48 -16.23
N GLY A 31 6.63 1.79 -16.22
CA GLY A 31 7.67 2.77 -15.88
C GLY A 31 7.94 2.97 -14.38
N PHE A 32 7.44 2.09 -13.52
CA PHE A 32 7.52 2.24 -12.06
C PHE A 32 8.42 1.20 -11.39
N THR A 33 9.43 0.72 -12.12
CA THR A 33 10.43 -0.20 -11.56
C THR A 33 11.09 0.42 -10.32
N ASP A 34 11.19 -0.37 -9.26
CA ASP A 34 11.73 0.01 -7.95
C ASP A 34 10.93 1.05 -7.15
N TRP A 35 9.79 1.46 -7.64
CA TRP A 35 8.88 2.30 -6.86
C TRP A 35 8.16 1.48 -5.79
N VAL A 36 7.76 2.17 -4.74
CA VAL A 36 6.87 1.64 -3.69
C VAL A 36 5.52 2.32 -3.82
N VAL A 37 4.46 1.55 -3.79
CA VAL A 37 3.09 2.07 -3.79
C VAL A 37 2.46 1.83 -2.43
N HIS A 38 2.03 2.89 -1.78
CA HIS A 38 1.29 2.81 -0.52
C HIS A 38 -0.15 3.30 -0.75
N PHE A 39 -1.09 2.39 -0.60
CA PHE A 39 -2.51 2.71 -0.60
C PHE A 39 -2.90 3.19 0.80
N GLY A 40 -2.95 4.51 0.99
CA GLY A 40 -3.39 5.13 2.23
C GLY A 40 -4.92 5.07 2.41
N SER A 41 -5.61 4.36 1.54
CA SER A 41 -7.04 4.13 1.58
C SER A 41 -7.38 2.88 2.37
N CYS A 42 -8.58 2.88 2.98
CA CYS A 42 -9.07 1.71 3.71
C CYS A 42 -9.38 0.56 2.74
N GLU A 43 -9.05 -0.66 3.14
CA GLU A 43 -9.49 -1.90 2.52
C GLU A 43 -9.08 -2.16 1.06
N THR A 44 -8.39 -1.25 0.39
CA THR A 44 -8.01 -1.47 -1.04
C THR A 44 -7.24 -2.77 -1.24
N ILE A 45 -6.35 -3.12 -0.32
CA ILE A 45 -5.58 -4.36 -0.40
C ILE A 45 -6.30 -5.57 0.19
N ASP A 46 -7.51 -5.41 0.72
CA ASP A 46 -8.32 -6.52 1.24
C ASP A 46 -9.02 -7.25 0.09
N THR A 47 -8.22 -7.90 -0.72
CA THR A 47 -8.63 -8.64 -1.91
C THR A 47 -7.76 -9.87 -2.06
N GLU A 48 -7.99 -10.67 -3.10
CA GLU A 48 -7.15 -11.82 -3.38
C GLU A 48 -5.70 -11.39 -3.59
N LYS A 49 -4.77 -12.07 -2.92
CA LYS A 49 -3.33 -11.77 -3.01
C LYS A 49 -2.83 -11.78 -4.44
N GLN A 50 -3.37 -12.66 -5.28
CA GLN A 50 -2.96 -12.77 -6.68
C GLN A 50 -3.20 -11.47 -7.43
N ARG A 51 -4.29 -10.76 -7.15
CA ARG A 51 -4.58 -9.46 -7.78
C ARG A 51 -3.49 -8.42 -7.43
N ILE A 52 -3.02 -8.43 -6.20
CA ILE A 52 -1.96 -7.52 -5.76
C ILE A 52 -0.63 -7.90 -6.41
N TYR A 53 -0.29 -9.17 -6.49
CA TYR A 53 0.92 -9.62 -7.18
C TYR A 53 0.87 -9.35 -8.68
N ASP A 54 -0.28 -9.49 -9.31
CA ASP A 54 -0.47 -9.13 -10.72
C ASP A 54 -0.28 -7.63 -10.93
N PHE A 55 -0.73 -6.80 -10.00
CA PHE A 55 -0.48 -5.36 -10.01
C PHE A 55 1.03 -5.06 -9.93
N ILE A 56 1.73 -5.72 -9.03
CA ILE A 56 3.20 -5.57 -8.88
C ILE A 56 3.91 -5.96 -10.18
N GLU A 57 3.54 -7.09 -10.76
CA GLU A 57 4.14 -7.56 -12.01
C GLU A 57 3.87 -6.60 -13.18
N ALA A 58 2.65 -6.12 -13.30
CA ALA A 58 2.24 -5.24 -14.38
C ALA A 58 2.92 -3.86 -14.32
N THR A 59 3.20 -3.34 -13.14
CA THR A 59 3.78 -2.01 -12.95
C THR A 59 5.29 -2.02 -12.71
N GLY A 60 5.84 -3.14 -12.26
CA GLY A 60 7.26 -3.26 -11.90
C GLY A 60 7.62 -2.70 -10.53
N VAL A 61 6.65 -2.26 -9.73
CA VAL A 61 6.93 -1.74 -8.38
C VAL A 61 7.57 -2.80 -7.50
N SER A 62 8.40 -2.38 -6.56
CA SER A 62 9.11 -3.31 -5.67
C SER A 62 8.25 -3.76 -4.49
N MET A 63 7.31 -2.93 -4.07
CA MET A 63 6.48 -3.21 -2.90
C MET A 63 5.16 -2.46 -2.97
N VAL A 64 4.10 -3.13 -2.51
CA VAL A 64 2.78 -2.52 -2.28
C VAL A 64 2.47 -2.61 -0.80
N LEU A 65 2.02 -1.51 -0.23
CA LEU A 65 1.57 -1.41 1.15
C LEU A 65 0.12 -0.92 1.19
N GLY A 66 -0.60 -1.29 2.21
CA GLY A 66 -1.95 -0.79 2.40
C GLY A 66 -2.61 -1.39 3.63
N TYR A 67 -3.82 -0.96 3.88
CA TYR A 67 -4.62 -1.39 5.04
C TYR A 67 -5.68 -2.40 4.62
N LYS A 68 -5.81 -3.48 5.37
CA LYS A 68 -6.84 -4.50 5.15
C LYS A 68 -8.17 -4.16 5.79
N ARG A 69 -8.19 -3.16 6.66
CA ARG A 69 -9.36 -2.82 7.45
C ARG A 69 -9.79 -1.39 7.21
N ASP A 70 -11.02 -1.10 7.58
CA ASP A 70 -11.47 0.25 7.81
C ASP A 70 -10.78 0.75 9.09
N VAL A 71 -10.00 1.82 8.98
CA VAL A 71 -9.13 2.29 10.06
C VAL A 71 -9.55 3.66 10.54
N TYR A 72 -9.29 3.94 11.82
CA TYR A 72 -9.42 5.28 12.34
C TYR A 72 -8.38 6.19 11.71
N TRP A 73 -8.84 7.36 11.30
CA TRP A 73 -8.03 8.36 10.63
C TRP A 73 -6.74 8.71 11.39
N ALA A 74 -6.82 8.86 12.72
CA ALA A 74 -5.67 9.27 13.52
C ALA A 74 -4.55 8.24 13.54
N GLU A 75 -4.87 6.96 13.77
CA GLU A 75 -3.87 5.88 13.78
C GLU A 75 -3.28 5.65 12.40
N ALA A 76 -4.11 5.65 11.36
CA ALA A 76 -3.64 5.47 9.99
C ALA A 76 -2.73 6.62 9.57
N THR A 77 -3.09 7.86 9.87
CA THR A 77 -2.27 9.03 9.54
C THR A 77 -0.92 8.99 10.26
N ALA A 78 -0.91 8.66 11.55
CA ALA A 78 0.32 8.55 12.31
C ALA A 78 1.24 7.47 11.72
N LEU A 79 0.68 6.32 11.38
CA LEU A 79 1.46 5.22 10.80
C LEU A 79 1.96 5.57 9.40
N ASP A 80 1.16 6.25 8.59
CA ASP A 80 1.57 6.73 7.26
C ASP A 80 2.76 7.67 7.34
N PHE A 81 2.76 8.63 8.27
CA PHE A 81 3.90 9.52 8.48
C PHE A 81 5.17 8.77 8.87
N LEU A 82 5.05 7.83 9.80
CA LEU A 82 6.18 6.99 10.21
C LEU A 82 6.71 6.15 9.03
N LEU A 83 5.82 5.55 8.28
CA LEU A 83 6.16 4.74 7.11
C LEU A 83 6.88 5.56 6.04
N LEU A 84 6.37 6.75 5.71
CA LEU A 84 6.97 7.63 4.71
C LEU A 84 8.37 8.07 5.13
N ASP A 85 8.58 8.32 6.42
CA ASP A 85 9.91 8.62 6.95
C ASP A 85 10.87 7.43 6.75
N TRP A 86 10.46 6.24 7.15
CA TRP A 86 11.31 5.05 7.03
C TRP A 86 11.64 4.69 5.58
N LEU A 87 10.71 4.87 4.66
CA LEU A 87 10.92 4.58 3.23
C LEU A 87 12.07 5.39 2.64
N GLN A 88 12.37 6.57 3.17
CA GLN A 88 13.45 7.42 2.69
C GLN A 88 14.84 6.92 3.09
N TRP A 89 14.92 6.14 4.16
CA TRP A 89 16.21 5.75 4.77
C TRP A 89 16.70 4.37 4.35
N TYR A 90 15.86 3.57 3.71
CA TYR A 90 16.19 2.20 3.35
C TYR A 90 16.17 2.01 1.83
N LYS A 91 17.19 1.29 1.33
CA LYS A 91 17.22 0.83 -0.07
C LYS A 91 16.57 -0.54 -0.21
N ASP A 92 16.77 -1.42 0.78
CA ASP A 92 16.18 -2.75 0.82
C ASP A 92 14.81 -2.69 1.52
N MET A 93 13.75 -2.82 0.75
CA MET A 93 12.38 -2.71 1.24
C MET A 93 11.97 -3.87 2.15
N ARG A 94 12.49 -5.07 1.91
CA ARG A 94 12.21 -6.21 2.80
C ARG A 94 12.82 -5.98 4.19
N ARG A 95 14.04 -5.48 4.24
CA ARG A 95 14.72 -5.14 5.48
C ARG A 95 13.99 -4.00 6.20
N MET A 96 13.59 -2.99 5.47
CA MET A 96 12.81 -1.87 6.02
C MET A 96 11.53 -2.40 6.67
N TRP A 97 10.74 -3.19 5.94
CA TRP A 97 9.48 -3.73 6.43
C TRP A 97 9.66 -4.61 7.66
N ASN A 98 10.66 -5.48 7.65
CA ASN A 98 10.94 -6.37 8.80
C ASN A 98 11.26 -5.60 10.08
N ARG A 99 11.97 -4.48 9.97
CA ARG A 99 12.27 -3.62 11.11
C ARG A 99 11.09 -2.75 11.51
N PHE A 100 10.41 -2.19 10.54
CA PHE A 100 9.25 -1.32 10.75
C PHE A 100 8.14 -2.05 11.52
N ARG A 101 7.80 -3.27 11.09
CA ARG A 101 6.76 -4.05 11.75
C ARG A 101 7.11 -4.47 13.18
N LYS A 102 8.38 -4.55 13.52
CA LYS A 102 8.82 -4.83 14.89
C LYS A 102 8.69 -3.60 15.78
N ASN A 103 9.05 -2.43 15.25
CA ASN A 103 9.00 -1.18 16.01
C ASN A 103 7.58 -0.69 16.23
N TYR A 104 6.68 -0.90 15.27
CA TYR A 104 5.31 -0.38 15.31
C TYR A 104 4.25 -1.49 15.31
N LYS A 105 4.56 -2.58 15.96
CA LYS A 105 3.74 -3.79 16.01
C LYS A 105 2.29 -3.53 16.40
N ASP A 106 2.07 -2.70 17.42
CA ASP A 106 0.72 -2.44 17.94
C ASP A 106 -0.10 -1.62 16.94
N LEU A 107 0.47 -0.57 16.35
CA LEU A 107 -0.20 0.22 15.32
C LEU A 107 -0.50 -0.62 14.07
N ILE A 108 0.41 -1.48 13.68
CA ILE A 108 0.21 -2.38 12.54
C ILE A 108 -0.94 -3.37 12.82
N SER A 109 -1.00 -3.90 14.03
CA SER A 109 -2.07 -4.80 14.44
C SER A 109 -3.44 -4.11 14.42
N ILE A 110 -3.51 -2.89 14.93
CA ILE A 110 -4.74 -2.10 14.99
C ILE A 110 -5.23 -1.73 13.58
N THR A 111 -4.32 -1.29 12.72
CA THR A 111 -4.66 -0.77 11.39
C THR A 111 -4.78 -1.85 10.33
N GLY A 112 -4.16 -3.02 10.53
CA GLY A 112 -4.11 -4.06 9.52
C GLY A 112 -3.20 -3.72 8.34
N LEU A 113 -2.17 -2.90 8.56
CA LEU A 113 -1.19 -2.59 7.53
C LEU A 113 -0.48 -3.86 7.07
N LYS A 114 -0.39 -4.03 5.76
CA LYS A 114 0.29 -5.16 5.10
C LYS A 114 1.22 -4.67 4.02
N ALA A 115 2.25 -5.48 3.76
CA ALA A 115 3.19 -5.25 2.68
C ALA A 115 3.28 -6.48 1.76
N PHE A 116 3.36 -6.22 0.48
CA PHE A 116 3.53 -7.23 -0.56
C PHE A 116 4.73 -6.86 -1.41
N HIS A 117 5.66 -7.80 -1.57
CA HIS A 117 6.91 -7.57 -2.31
C HIS A 117 6.88 -8.27 -3.67
N GLY A 118 7.47 -7.61 -4.64
CA GLY A 118 7.69 -8.21 -5.95
C GLY A 118 8.78 -9.27 -5.97
#